data_6931967066de3a5796546667bd57fe92
#
_entry.id   6931967066de3a5796546667bd57fe92
#
_cell.length_a   1.000
_cell.length_b   1.000
_cell.length_c   1.000
_cell.angle_alpha   90.00
_cell.angle_beta   90.00
_cell.angle_gamma   90.00
#
_symmetry.space_group_name_H-M   'P 1'
#
loop_
_entity.id
_entity.type
_entity.pdbx_description
1 polymer ?
#
loop_
_entity_poly.entity_id
_entity_poly.type
_entity_poly.pdbx_seq_one_letter_code
_entity_poly.pdbx_strand_id
1 'polypeptide(L)'
;MSDLSWIYTYGFLGTRLFELPSLLICLLLIVIVGYKFKVPSNYQVVLALHCMLPFVLNDVMFSTSYMGDQFRYWEGVNAIRSGELGWVEALTGGDNVFQASAMLALLPFPAPVSPISLGFYNTFLYIVLFFILYVKNIFTKVSIWFYLLFPSMALYTALSLRETLILFFMVLTVVYARESKILKSILFIIPLYLIKFQNFFILAPIVLMYFIFNVAKKGMGLAKAVTISLISLAGLLLAAPIAIPQINHFRAAMFVEDGGKAEEIMLISGAGEFVVEGLTSGVYFLSKPFLWEANGLLPLIQSFENLFVLAILFLITRKAWMKSPDNLAFWLLFMALSMSVYGLVVFNYGTAVRYRYPLVMIYVLFVCADCDIRTLFSNKQRPNKQCPNQELPNNSLFPKINQ
;
A
#
# COMPACT_ATOMS: atom_id res chain seq x y z
N MET A 1 1.06 31.47 13.95
CA MET A 1 0.64 30.12 14.38
C MET A 1 -0.67 30.26 15.13
N SER A 2 -1.78 29.76 14.58
CA SER A 2 -3.03 29.65 15.35
C SER A 2 -2.76 28.72 16.53
N ASP A 3 -3.22 29.09 17.72
CA ASP A 3 -3.08 28.23 18.90
C ASP A 3 -3.94 26.97 18.70
N LEU A 4 -3.30 25.88 18.32
CA LEU A 4 -3.93 24.58 18.07
C LEU A 4 -3.98 23.70 19.33
N SER A 5 -3.55 24.25 20.48
CA SER A 5 -3.49 23.54 21.76
C SER A 5 -4.83 22.92 22.16
N TRP A 6 -5.94 23.56 21.79
CA TRP A 6 -7.29 23.06 22.07
C TRP A 6 -7.61 21.73 21.37
N ILE A 7 -7.11 21.49 20.15
CA ILE A 7 -7.32 20.21 19.44
C ILE A 7 -6.56 19.08 20.13
N TYR A 8 -5.32 19.35 20.54
CA TYR A 8 -4.53 18.38 21.29
C TYR A 8 -5.14 18.05 22.66
N THR A 9 -5.84 19.01 23.27
CA THR A 9 -6.44 18.84 24.60
C THR A 9 -7.84 18.23 24.52
N TYR A 10 -8.68 18.69 23.61
CA TYR A 10 -10.12 18.35 23.55
C TYR A 10 -10.52 17.43 22.39
N GLY A 11 -9.58 17.15 21.47
CA GLY A 11 -9.84 16.30 20.30
C GLY A 11 -10.57 17.02 19.16
N PHE A 12 -11.03 16.24 18.18
CA PHE A 12 -11.63 16.80 16.95
C PHE A 12 -13.15 16.72 16.90
N LEU A 13 -13.83 16.33 17.97
CA LEU A 13 -15.29 16.17 17.99
C LEU A 13 -16.03 17.43 17.56
N GLY A 14 -15.56 18.61 18.02
CA GLY A 14 -16.14 19.91 17.70
C GLY A 14 -15.96 20.36 16.24
N THR A 15 -15.03 19.74 15.50
CA THR A 15 -14.74 20.15 14.11
C THR A 15 -15.50 19.34 13.08
N ARG A 16 -16.21 18.28 13.46
CA ARG A 16 -16.81 17.29 12.54
C ARG A 16 -17.78 17.88 11.54
N LEU A 17 -18.57 18.89 11.93
CA LEU A 17 -19.49 19.56 11.01
C LEU A 17 -18.78 20.29 9.87
N PHE A 18 -17.59 20.81 10.12
CA PHE A 18 -16.76 21.46 9.12
C PHE A 18 -16.11 20.49 8.11
N GLU A 19 -16.15 19.18 8.40
CA GLU A 19 -15.64 18.13 7.52
C GLU A 19 -16.70 17.60 6.54
N LEU A 20 -17.97 18.01 6.67
CA LEU A 20 -19.04 17.58 5.75
C LEU A 20 -18.75 17.88 4.28
N PRO A 21 -18.15 19.02 3.89
CA PRO A 21 -17.77 19.26 2.50
C PRO A 21 -16.79 18.19 1.97
N SER A 22 -15.82 17.77 2.78
CA SER A 22 -14.85 16.72 2.41
C SER A 22 -15.53 15.38 2.22
N LEU A 23 -16.47 15.02 3.09
CA LEU A 23 -17.30 13.84 2.95
C LEU A 23 -18.12 13.89 1.64
N LEU A 24 -18.78 15.02 1.38
CA LEU A 24 -19.60 15.17 0.17
C LEU A 24 -18.78 15.05 -1.12
N ILE A 25 -17.56 15.57 -1.16
CA ILE A 25 -16.64 15.40 -2.30
C ILE A 25 -16.37 13.89 -2.55
N CYS A 26 -16.09 13.12 -1.50
CA CYS A 26 -15.86 11.68 -1.63
C CYS A 26 -17.13 10.94 -2.11
N LEU A 27 -18.29 11.25 -1.56
CA LEU A 27 -19.57 10.63 -1.96
C LEU A 27 -19.95 10.99 -3.41
N LEU A 28 -19.80 12.25 -3.80
CA LEU A 28 -20.04 12.69 -5.17
C LEU A 28 -19.11 11.99 -6.16
N LEU A 29 -17.83 11.82 -5.81
CA LEU A 29 -16.90 11.07 -6.63
C LEU A 29 -17.39 9.62 -6.85
N ILE A 30 -17.85 8.94 -5.79
CA ILE A 30 -18.38 7.57 -5.88
C ILE A 30 -19.58 7.51 -6.83
N VAL A 31 -20.55 8.44 -6.67
CA VAL A 31 -21.76 8.45 -7.47
C VAL A 31 -21.46 8.77 -8.94
N ILE A 32 -20.72 9.85 -9.20
CA ILE A 32 -20.44 10.31 -10.57
C ILE A 32 -19.61 9.27 -11.34
N VAL A 33 -18.49 8.82 -10.73
CA VAL A 33 -17.59 7.88 -11.39
C VAL A 33 -18.19 6.47 -11.42
N GLY A 34 -18.89 6.07 -10.36
CA GLY A 34 -19.62 4.81 -10.29
C GLY A 34 -20.69 4.69 -11.36
N TYR A 35 -21.46 5.75 -11.58
CA TYR A 35 -22.45 5.82 -12.66
C TYR A 35 -21.80 5.78 -14.04
N LYS A 36 -20.78 6.62 -14.27
CA LYS A 36 -20.05 6.70 -15.54
C LYS A 36 -19.46 5.36 -15.98
N PHE A 37 -18.86 4.60 -15.08
CA PHE A 37 -18.21 3.33 -15.36
C PHE A 37 -19.07 2.10 -15.05
N LYS A 38 -20.36 2.30 -14.74
CA LYS A 38 -21.33 1.23 -14.43
C LYS A 38 -20.82 0.27 -13.35
N VAL A 39 -20.21 0.82 -12.30
CA VAL A 39 -19.73 0.03 -11.17
C VAL A 39 -20.93 -0.54 -10.40
N PRO A 40 -20.94 -1.84 -10.05
CA PRO A 40 -22.03 -2.45 -9.27
C PRO A 40 -22.30 -1.71 -7.96
N SER A 41 -23.58 -1.53 -7.64
CA SER A 41 -24.03 -0.74 -6.46
C SER A 41 -23.50 -1.31 -5.13
N ASN A 42 -23.33 -2.63 -5.01
CA ASN A 42 -22.76 -3.24 -3.81
C ASN A 42 -21.34 -2.73 -3.51
N TYR A 43 -20.49 -2.50 -4.51
CA TYR A 43 -19.17 -1.92 -4.31
C TYR A 43 -19.26 -0.43 -3.95
N GLN A 44 -20.18 0.31 -4.59
CA GLN A 44 -20.39 1.72 -4.28
C GLN A 44 -20.86 1.92 -2.83
N VAL A 45 -21.75 1.05 -2.34
CA VAL A 45 -22.22 1.08 -0.93
C VAL A 45 -21.05 0.86 0.03
N VAL A 46 -20.18 -0.13 -0.23
CA VAL A 46 -19.02 -0.37 0.64
C VAL A 46 -18.06 0.82 0.62
N LEU A 47 -17.81 1.43 -0.55
CA LEU A 47 -17.00 2.65 -0.65
C LEU A 47 -17.64 3.82 0.11
N ALA A 48 -18.97 3.99 0.05
CA ALA A 48 -19.68 5.03 0.78
C ALA A 48 -19.61 4.80 2.31
N LEU A 49 -19.71 3.55 2.76
CA LEU A 49 -19.50 3.20 4.18
C LEU A 49 -18.06 3.51 4.60
N HIS A 50 -17.09 3.27 3.74
CA HIS A 50 -15.68 3.62 4.00
C HIS A 50 -15.50 5.13 4.21
N CYS A 51 -16.26 5.98 3.52
CA CYS A 51 -16.21 7.44 3.74
C CYS A 51 -16.62 7.87 5.15
N MET A 52 -17.30 7.01 5.94
CA MET A 52 -17.65 7.30 7.33
C MET A 52 -16.49 7.03 8.31
N LEU A 53 -15.51 6.24 7.91
CA LEU A 53 -14.42 5.80 8.78
C LEU A 53 -13.60 6.95 9.37
N PRO A 54 -13.25 8.04 8.65
CA PRO A 54 -12.55 9.16 9.27
C PRO A 54 -13.25 9.71 10.51
N PHE A 55 -14.59 9.74 10.52
CA PHE A 55 -15.36 10.18 11.67
C PHE A 55 -15.41 9.15 12.81
N VAL A 56 -15.39 7.85 12.47
CA VAL A 56 -15.54 6.77 13.45
C VAL A 56 -14.20 6.45 14.12
N LEU A 57 -13.11 6.46 13.35
CA LEU A 57 -11.80 6.06 13.83
C LEU A 57 -11.14 7.15 14.67
N ASN A 58 -11.26 8.42 14.24
CA ASN A 58 -10.64 9.53 14.93
C ASN A 58 -11.51 10.00 16.09
N ASP A 59 -10.96 10.02 17.28
CA ASP A 59 -11.54 10.55 18.51
C ASP A 59 -12.84 9.87 19.00
N VAL A 60 -13.21 8.73 18.39
CA VAL A 60 -14.27 7.85 18.88
C VAL A 60 -13.72 6.48 19.24
N MET A 61 -13.11 5.78 18.27
CA MET A 61 -12.48 4.49 18.53
C MET A 61 -11.06 4.65 19.10
N PHE A 62 -10.33 5.64 18.61
CA PHE A 62 -8.96 5.94 19.03
C PHE A 62 -8.88 7.35 19.60
N SER A 63 -8.10 7.52 20.69
CA SER A 63 -7.84 8.83 21.27
C SER A 63 -7.07 9.74 20.29
N THR A 64 -7.12 11.06 20.53
CA THR A 64 -6.38 12.04 19.73
C THR A 64 -4.86 11.82 19.72
N SER A 65 -4.31 11.20 20.76
CA SER A 65 -2.90 10.84 20.85
C SER A 65 -2.52 9.58 20.08
N TYR A 66 -3.51 8.78 19.65
CA TYR A 66 -3.26 7.60 18.83
C TYR A 66 -2.78 8.04 17.44
N MET A 67 -1.61 7.52 17.03
CA MET A 67 -0.96 7.93 15.78
C MET A 67 -0.71 9.47 15.74
N GLY A 68 0.06 9.99 16.70
CA GLY A 68 0.41 11.42 16.82
C GLY A 68 0.99 12.06 15.55
N ASP A 69 1.57 11.27 14.66
CA ASP A 69 2.00 11.71 13.32
C ASP A 69 0.89 12.42 12.52
N GLN A 70 -0.40 12.13 12.78
CA GLN A 70 -1.53 12.74 12.08
C GLN A 70 -1.50 14.27 12.17
N PHE A 71 -1.11 14.81 13.34
CA PHE A 71 -1.00 16.26 13.56
C PHE A 71 0.10 16.87 12.70
N ARG A 72 1.26 16.20 12.60
CA ARG A 72 2.39 16.69 11.78
C ARG A 72 2.03 16.84 10.30
N TYR A 73 1.30 15.86 9.74
CA TYR A 73 0.82 15.95 8.35
C TYR A 73 -0.21 17.06 8.18
N TRP A 74 -1.13 17.19 9.13
CA TRP A 74 -2.15 18.22 9.11
C TRP A 74 -1.55 19.62 9.19
N GLU A 75 -0.64 19.87 10.14
CA GLU A 75 0.11 21.12 10.25
C GLU A 75 0.89 21.43 8.97
N GLY A 76 1.57 20.42 8.39
CA GLY A 76 2.31 20.58 7.13
C GLY A 76 1.41 20.98 5.95
N VAL A 77 0.23 20.36 5.80
CA VAL A 77 -0.72 20.74 4.75
C VAL A 77 -1.26 22.16 4.98
N ASN A 78 -1.56 22.52 6.22
CA ASN A 78 -2.01 23.88 6.54
C ASN A 78 -0.93 24.92 6.26
N ALA A 79 0.31 24.72 6.69
CA ALA A 79 1.41 25.64 6.46
C ALA A 79 1.66 25.87 4.95
N ILE A 80 1.53 24.82 4.14
CA ILE A 80 1.67 24.93 2.68
C ILE A 80 0.49 25.68 2.06
N ARG A 81 -0.74 25.41 2.49
CA ARG A 81 -1.93 26.04 1.92
C ARG A 81 -2.14 27.48 2.37
N SER A 82 -1.67 27.84 3.57
CA SER A 82 -1.64 29.22 4.06
C SER A 82 -0.53 30.06 3.42
N GLY A 83 0.46 29.41 2.78
CA GLY A 83 1.64 30.06 2.23
C GLY A 83 2.74 30.35 3.26
N GLU A 84 2.62 29.85 4.48
CA GLU A 84 3.69 29.91 5.51
C GLU A 84 4.90 29.09 5.12
N LEU A 85 4.68 27.96 4.40
CA LEU A 85 5.72 27.10 3.86
C LEU A 85 5.56 27.02 2.34
N GLY A 86 6.61 27.36 1.59
CA GLY A 86 6.61 27.29 0.13
C GLY A 86 6.48 25.84 -0.35
N TRP A 87 5.65 25.59 -1.38
CA TRP A 87 5.44 24.23 -1.91
C TRP A 87 6.73 23.59 -2.41
N VAL A 88 7.58 24.34 -3.09
CA VAL A 88 8.91 23.85 -3.57
C VAL A 88 9.81 23.58 -2.38
N GLU A 89 9.84 24.46 -1.38
CA GLU A 89 10.61 24.30 -0.16
C GLU A 89 10.19 23.01 0.60
N ALA A 90 8.88 22.76 0.72
CA ALA A 90 8.36 21.55 1.33
C ALA A 90 8.82 20.27 0.60
N LEU A 91 8.91 20.30 -0.74
CA LEU A 91 9.38 19.15 -1.52
C LEU A 91 10.90 18.95 -1.46
N THR A 92 11.69 20.02 -1.35
CA THR A 92 13.18 19.96 -1.45
C THR A 92 13.87 19.97 -0.08
N GLY A 93 13.18 20.32 0.98
CA GLY A 93 13.72 20.49 2.33
C GLY A 93 14.17 19.21 3.05
N GLY A 94 13.98 18.04 2.42
CA GLY A 94 14.48 16.76 2.95
C GLY A 94 13.61 16.11 4.04
N ASP A 95 12.64 16.79 4.60
CA ASP A 95 11.67 16.19 5.56
C ASP A 95 10.54 15.48 4.79
N ASN A 96 10.47 14.17 4.98
CA ASN A 96 9.48 13.32 4.32
C ASN A 96 8.02 13.58 4.75
N VAL A 97 7.80 14.22 5.89
CA VAL A 97 6.46 14.65 6.34
C VAL A 97 5.99 15.83 5.50
N PHE A 98 6.82 16.87 5.34
CA PHE A 98 6.50 18.02 4.51
C PHE A 98 6.40 17.65 3.02
N GLN A 99 7.24 16.74 2.53
CA GLN A 99 7.15 16.22 1.17
C GLN A 99 5.81 15.52 0.89
N ALA A 100 5.35 14.68 1.82
CA ALA A 100 4.02 14.05 1.72
C ALA A 100 2.89 15.08 1.84
N SER A 101 3.02 16.05 2.77
CA SER A 101 2.06 17.14 2.96
C SER A 101 1.93 18.00 1.70
N ALA A 102 3.04 18.28 1.00
CA ALA A 102 3.03 19.02 -0.26
C ALA A 102 2.20 18.30 -1.35
N MET A 103 2.30 16.97 -1.42
CA MET A 103 1.52 16.19 -2.37
C MET A 103 0.03 16.14 -1.98
N LEU A 104 -0.28 15.99 -0.68
CA LEU A 104 -1.65 16.01 -0.18
C LEU A 104 -2.31 17.39 -0.35
N ALA A 105 -1.54 18.47 -0.21
CA ALA A 105 -2.02 19.83 -0.38
C ALA A 105 -2.55 20.13 -1.79
N LEU A 106 -2.16 19.34 -2.81
CA LEU A 106 -2.66 19.47 -4.19
C LEU A 106 -4.06 18.88 -4.39
N LEU A 107 -4.58 18.10 -3.43
CA LEU A 107 -5.89 17.46 -3.58
C LEU A 107 -7.02 18.51 -3.54
N PRO A 108 -8.13 18.29 -4.28
CA PRO A 108 -9.20 19.28 -4.48
C PRO A 108 -10.15 19.33 -3.27
N PHE A 109 -9.61 19.63 -2.09
CA PHE A 109 -10.38 19.75 -0.85
C PHE A 109 -10.29 21.18 -0.30
N PRO A 110 -11.26 21.60 0.56
CA PRO A 110 -11.12 22.84 1.31
C PRO A 110 -9.90 22.81 2.25
N ALA A 111 -9.57 23.95 2.85
CA ALA A 111 -8.51 24.02 3.86
C ALA A 111 -8.81 23.02 5.00
N PRO A 112 -7.82 22.23 5.46
CA PRO A 112 -8.06 21.21 6.47
C PRO A 112 -8.27 21.84 7.84
N VAL A 113 -9.44 21.66 8.42
CA VAL A 113 -9.82 22.23 9.73
C VAL A 113 -9.24 21.45 10.88
N SER A 114 -9.10 20.15 10.70
CA SER A 114 -8.57 19.21 11.69
C SER A 114 -7.81 18.05 11.03
N PRO A 115 -7.12 17.21 11.79
CA PRO A 115 -6.55 15.98 11.24
C PRO A 115 -7.57 15.10 10.50
N ILE A 116 -8.87 15.12 10.88
CA ILE A 116 -9.91 14.35 10.16
C ILE A 116 -9.98 14.72 8.68
N SER A 117 -9.75 16.00 8.32
CA SER A 117 -9.72 16.46 6.92
C SER A 117 -8.79 15.64 6.06
N LEU A 118 -7.59 15.34 6.56
CA LEU A 118 -6.60 14.55 5.82
C LEU A 118 -7.01 13.06 5.75
N GLY A 119 -7.78 12.57 6.72
CA GLY A 119 -8.43 11.28 6.62
C GLY A 119 -9.34 11.19 5.37
N PHE A 120 -10.07 12.27 5.06
CA PHE A 120 -10.85 12.35 3.82
C PHE A 120 -9.98 12.46 2.57
N TYR A 121 -8.82 13.13 2.62
CA TYR A 121 -7.87 13.16 1.51
C TYR A 121 -7.37 11.75 1.18
N ASN A 122 -7.04 10.98 2.19
CA ASN A 122 -6.62 9.58 2.04
C ASN A 122 -7.78 8.70 1.55
N THR A 123 -8.99 8.88 2.08
CA THR A 123 -10.19 8.19 1.60
C THR A 123 -10.46 8.51 0.11
N PHE A 124 -10.27 9.74 -0.31
CA PHE A 124 -10.38 10.13 -1.71
C PHE A 124 -9.36 9.40 -2.60
N LEU A 125 -8.08 9.34 -2.18
CA LEU A 125 -7.05 8.59 -2.91
C LEU A 125 -7.39 7.10 -2.99
N TYR A 126 -7.92 6.52 -1.92
CA TYR A 126 -8.41 5.14 -1.89
C TYR A 126 -9.53 4.91 -2.92
N ILE A 127 -10.53 5.81 -3.00
CA ILE A 127 -11.63 5.72 -3.95
C ILE A 127 -11.12 5.92 -5.39
N VAL A 128 -10.25 6.89 -5.64
CA VAL A 128 -9.64 7.12 -6.95
C VAL A 128 -8.86 5.89 -7.40
N LEU A 129 -8.07 5.30 -6.51
CA LEU A 129 -7.30 4.08 -6.80
C LEU A 129 -8.23 2.91 -7.12
N PHE A 130 -9.34 2.73 -6.37
CA PHE A 130 -10.37 1.74 -6.68
C PHE A 130 -10.88 1.88 -8.11
N PHE A 131 -11.28 3.09 -8.50
CA PHE A 131 -11.82 3.31 -9.85
C PHE A 131 -10.77 3.12 -10.95
N ILE A 132 -9.52 3.53 -10.73
CA ILE A 132 -8.43 3.26 -11.67
C ILE A 132 -8.25 1.75 -11.87
N LEU A 133 -8.17 0.99 -10.79
CA LEU A 133 -8.01 -0.47 -10.84
C LEU A 133 -9.22 -1.15 -11.50
N TYR A 134 -10.42 -0.66 -11.23
CA TYR A 134 -11.66 -1.16 -11.82
C TYR A 134 -11.70 -0.93 -13.33
N VAL A 135 -11.46 0.30 -13.79
CA VAL A 135 -11.47 0.68 -15.22
C VAL A 135 -10.35 -0.04 -15.99
N LYS A 136 -9.20 -0.27 -15.34
CA LYS A 136 -8.08 -1.00 -15.96
C LYS A 136 -8.22 -2.52 -15.91
N ASN A 137 -9.35 -3.04 -15.41
CA ASN A 137 -9.61 -4.48 -15.27
C ASN A 137 -8.50 -5.22 -14.51
N ILE A 138 -7.91 -4.60 -13.50
CA ILE A 138 -6.92 -5.25 -12.61
C ILE A 138 -7.62 -6.14 -11.59
N PHE A 139 -8.81 -5.72 -11.12
CA PHE A 139 -9.56 -6.47 -10.14
C PHE A 139 -10.07 -7.81 -10.68
N THR A 140 -9.84 -8.85 -9.90
CA THR A 140 -10.59 -10.10 -9.95
C THR A 140 -11.68 -10.10 -8.87
N LYS A 141 -12.60 -11.05 -8.90
CA LYS A 141 -13.65 -11.16 -7.86
C LYS A 141 -13.06 -11.33 -6.45
N VAL A 142 -11.89 -11.96 -6.32
CA VAL A 142 -11.19 -12.12 -5.04
C VAL A 142 -10.54 -10.82 -4.60
N SER A 143 -9.73 -10.21 -5.46
CA SER A 143 -8.96 -9.04 -5.10
C SER A 143 -9.81 -7.79 -4.87
N ILE A 144 -10.98 -7.64 -5.54
CA ILE A 144 -11.87 -6.51 -5.29
C ILE A 144 -12.48 -6.56 -3.90
N TRP A 145 -12.92 -7.75 -3.44
CA TRP A 145 -13.44 -7.89 -2.08
C TRP A 145 -12.35 -7.78 -1.03
N PHE A 146 -11.14 -8.28 -1.31
CA PHE A 146 -10.00 -8.07 -0.41
C PHE A 146 -9.67 -6.58 -0.29
N TYR A 147 -9.64 -5.82 -1.39
CA TYR A 147 -9.43 -4.37 -1.39
C TYR A 147 -10.48 -3.63 -0.54
N LEU A 148 -11.75 -3.98 -0.71
CA LEU A 148 -12.85 -3.29 -0.02
C LEU A 148 -12.97 -3.64 1.47
N LEU A 149 -12.55 -4.84 1.89
CA LEU A 149 -12.81 -5.36 3.23
C LEU A 149 -11.54 -5.57 4.07
N PHE A 150 -10.36 -5.24 3.55
CA PHE A 150 -9.11 -5.41 4.30
C PHE A 150 -9.03 -4.41 5.46
N PRO A 151 -9.06 -4.87 6.74
CA PRO A 151 -9.19 -3.96 7.89
C PRO A 151 -8.06 -2.97 8.03
N SER A 152 -6.80 -3.39 7.87
CA SER A 152 -5.66 -2.48 7.91
C SER A 152 -5.75 -1.39 6.83
N MET A 153 -6.24 -1.73 5.64
CA MET A 153 -6.46 -0.74 4.60
C MET A 153 -7.57 0.24 5.00
N ALA A 154 -8.69 -0.27 5.54
CA ALA A 154 -9.77 0.56 6.04
C ALA A 154 -9.29 1.52 7.15
N LEU A 155 -8.46 1.05 8.08
CA LEU A 155 -7.87 1.86 9.13
C LEU A 155 -6.97 2.96 8.56
N TYR A 156 -5.92 2.58 7.83
CA TYR A 156 -4.88 3.54 7.43
C TYR A 156 -5.30 4.49 6.30
N THR A 157 -6.30 4.14 5.49
CA THR A 157 -6.88 5.06 4.50
C THR A 157 -7.86 6.06 5.09
N ALA A 158 -8.28 5.91 6.33
CA ALA A 158 -9.16 6.83 7.03
C ALA A 158 -8.43 7.72 8.05
N LEU A 159 -7.15 7.46 8.29
CA LEU A 159 -6.28 8.27 9.15
C LEU A 159 -5.45 9.26 8.33
N SER A 160 -5.00 10.34 8.96
CA SER A 160 -4.23 11.42 8.35
C SER A 160 -2.74 11.09 8.24
N LEU A 161 -2.45 10.00 7.55
CA LEU A 161 -1.11 9.45 7.39
C LEU A 161 -0.72 9.39 5.91
N ARG A 162 0.56 9.19 5.61
CA ARG A 162 1.08 9.12 4.22
C ARG A 162 0.95 7.76 3.54
N GLU A 163 0.55 6.72 4.26
CA GLU A 163 0.57 5.34 3.77
C GLU A 163 -0.36 5.11 2.59
N THR A 164 -1.50 5.79 2.55
CA THR A 164 -2.42 5.73 1.39
C THR A 164 -1.79 6.34 0.15
N LEU A 165 -1.08 7.47 0.32
CA LEU A 165 -0.34 8.11 -0.77
C LEU A 165 0.78 7.19 -1.28
N ILE A 166 1.49 6.51 -0.38
CA ILE A 166 2.51 5.50 -0.72
C ILE A 166 1.87 4.36 -1.52
N LEU A 167 0.78 3.77 -1.02
CA LEU A 167 0.05 2.70 -1.72
C LEU A 167 -0.39 3.15 -3.11
N PHE A 168 -0.92 4.37 -3.23
CA PHE A 168 -1.37 4.95 -4.49
C PHE A 168 -0.25 4.98 -5.52
N PHE A 169 0.91 5.52 -5.17
CA PHE A 169 2.06 5.57 -6.06
C PHE A 169 2.65 4.20 -6.38
N MET A 170 2.75 3.31 -5.40
CA MET A 170 3.25 1.95 -5.61
C MET A 170 2.37 1.17 -6.59
N VAL A 171 1.05 1.20 -6.38
CA VAL A 171 0.11 0.47 -7.24
C VAL A 171 0.11 1.04 -8.66
N LEU A 172 0.10 2.36 -8.83
CA LEU A 172 0.15 2.97 -10.16
C LEU A 172 1.46 2.66 -10.89
N THR A 173 2.58 2.65 -10.19
CA THR A 173 3.87 2.23 -10.74
C THR A 173 3.78 0.83 -11.34
N VAL A 174 3.23 -0.14 -10.60
CA VAL A 174 3.08 -1.52 -11.08
C VAL A 174 2.04 -1.63 -12.21
N VAL A 175 0.92 -0.91 -12.11
CA VAL A 175 -0.10 -0.87 -13.17
C VAL A 175 0.49 -0.41 -14.50
N TYR A 176 1.28 0.66 -14.50
CA TYR A 176 1.91 1.17 -15.72
C TYR A 176 3.10 0.30 -16.18
N ALA A 177 3.82 -0.33 -15.27
CA ALA A 177 4.81 -1.36 -15.63
C ALA A 177 4.13 -2.52 -16.37
N ARG A 178 3.00 -3.00 -15.87
CA ARG A 178 2.20 -4.06 -16.49
C ARG A 178 1.68 -3.69 -17.89
N GLU A 179 1.34 -2.43 -18.10
CA GLU A 179 0.95 -1.89 -19.42
C GLU A 179 2.16 -1.64 -20.34
N SER A 180 3.38 -1.94 -19.92
CA SER A 180 4.64 -1.65 -20.63
C SER A 180 4.86 -0.15 -20.90
N LYS A 181 4.27 0.73 -20.08
CA LYS A 181 4.40 2.20 -20.15
C LYS A 181 5.50 2.69 -19.21
N ILE A 182 6.75 2.48 -19.60
CA ILE A 182 7.92 2.73 -18.75
C ILE A 182 7.99 4.17 -18.22
N LEU A 183 7.76 5.18 -19.06
CA LEU A 183 7.81 6.59 -18.64
C LEU A 183 6.76 6.91 -17.56
N LYS A 184 5.54 6.36 -17.69
CA LYS A 184 4.51 6.54 -16.65
C LYS A 184 4.87 5.79 -15.38
N SER A 185 5.42 4.59 -15.48
CA SER A 185 5.89 3.84 -14.32
C SER A 185 6.99 4.61 -13.57
N ILE A 186 7.95 5.20 -14.31
CA ILE A 186 9.00 6.06 -13.72
C ILE A 186 8.39 7.31 -13.08
N LEU A 187 7.43 7.96 -13.71
CA LEU A 187 6.76 9.14 -13.15
C LEU A 187 6.11 8.84 -11.78
N PHE A 188 5.49 7.67 -11.63
CA PHE A 188 4.81 7.29 -10.38
C PHE A 188 5.74 6.69 -9.32
N ILE A 189 6.94 6.23 -9.67
CA ILE A 189 7.89 5.73 -8.68
C ILE A 189 8.73 6.86 -8.04
N ILE A 190 8.97 7.96 -8.75
CA ILE A 190 9.78 9.09 -8.25
C ILE A 190 9.23 9.67 -6.93
N PRO A 191 7.92 9.94 -6.76
CA PRO A 191 7.39 10.42 -5.50
C PRO A 191 7.71 9.52 -4.31
N LEU A 192 7.83 8.20 -4.50
CA LEU A 192 8.20 7.28 -3.43
C LEU A 192 9.61 7.54 -2.88
N TYR A 193 10.54 7.98 -3.72
CA TYR A 193 11.88 8.36 -3.27
C TYR A 193 11.84 9.49 -2.24
N LEU A 194 10.94 10.44 -2.42
CA LEU A 194 10.76 11.58 -1.52
C LEU A 194 10.05 11.16 -0.24
N ILE A 195 8.86 10.55 -0.34
CA ILE A 195 7.99 10.30 0.81
C ILE A 195 8.37 9.05 1.61
N LYS A 196 8.99 8.04 0.97
CA LYS A 196 9.39 6.78 1.62
C LYS A 196 10.43 6.05 0.76
N PHE A 197 11.68 6.44 0.86
CA PHE A 197 12.77 5.92 0.02
C PHE A 197 12.91 4.38 0.06
N GLN A 198 12.55 3.73 1.19
CA GLN A 198 12.57 2.28 1.28
C GLN A 198 11.66 1.63 0.23
N ASN A 199 10.45 2.18 0.02
CA ASN A 199 9.52 1.67 -0.99
C ASN A 199 10.02 1.89 -2.41
N PHE A 200 10.74 2.99 -2.66
CA PHE A 200 11.42 3.21 -3.93
C PHE A 200 12.47 2.11 -4.18
N PHE A 201 13.36 1.86 -3.21
CA PHE A 201 14.42 0.84 -3.35
C PHE A 201 13.89 -0.60 -3.43
N ILE A 202 12.73 -0.89 -2.85
CA ILE A 202 12.05 -2.17 -3.03
C ILE A 202 11.46 -2.27 -4.44
N LEU A 203 10.76 -1.23 -4.89
CA LEU A 203 9.95 -1.31 -6.10
C LEU A 203 10.75 -1.07 -7.38
N ALA A 204 11.79 -0.24 -7.36
CA ALA A 204 12.57 0.09 -8.55
C ALA A 204 13.23 -1.13 -9.19
N PRO A 205 13.96 -2.00 -8.48
CA PRO A 205 14.51 -3.22 -9.06
C PRO A 205 13.42 -4.18 -9.54
N ILE A 206 12.30 -4.27 -8.81
CA ILE A 206 11.15 -5.11 -9.19
C ILE A 206 10.55 -4.64 -10.51
N VAL A 207 10.33 -3.34 -10.67
CA VAL A 207 9.81 -2.75 -11.91
C VAL A 207 10.80 -2.93 -13.06
N LEU A 208 12.08 -2.73 -12.80
CA LEU A 208 13.13 -2.97 -13.81
C LEU A 208 13.12 -4.43 -14.29
N MET A 209 13.07 -5.39 -13.36
CA MET A 209 12.95 -6.81 -13.69
C MET A 209 11.67 -7.10 -14.47
N TYR A 210 10.56 -6.47 -14.10
CA TYR A 210 9.28 -6.62 -14.80
C TYR A 210 9.39 -6.25 -16.27
N PHE A 211 10.12 -5.18 -16.59
CA PHE A 211 10.39 -4.77 -17.98
C PHE A 211 11.38 -5.70 -18.70
N ILE A 212 12.54 -5.96 -18.08
CA ILE A 212 13.60 -6.78 -18.69
C ILE A 212 13.07 -8.16 -19.08
N PHE A 213 12.33 -8.82 -18.19
CA PHE A 213 11.82 -10.17 -18.44
C PHE A 213 10.46 -10.19 -19.15
N ASN A 214 9.85 -9.02 -19.38
CA ASN A 214 8.54 -8.89 -20.00
C ASN A 214 7.49 -9.78 -19.29
N VAL A 215 7.49 -9.70 -17.95
CA VAL A 215 6.69 -10.56 -17.05
C VAL A 215 5.20 -10.54 -17.43
N ALA A 216 4.69 -9.36 -17.85
CA ALA A 216 3.30 -9.21 -18.29
C ALA A 216 2.87 -10.18 -19.39
N LYS A 217 3.79 -10.56 -20.30
CA LYS A 217 3.48 -11.39 -21.46
C LYS A 217 3.97 -12.83 -21.33
N LYS A 218 5.12 -13.03 -20.69
CA LYS A 218 5.80 -14.34 -20.69
C LYS A 218 5.88 -14.99 -19.32
N GLY A 219 5.56 -14.25 -18.25
CA GLY A 219 5.92 -14.67 -16.89
C GLY A 219 7.45 -14.62 -16.68
N MET A 220 7.89 -14.80 -15.45
CA MET A 220 9.33 -14.82 -15.17
C MET A 220 9.94 -16.21 -15.40
N GLY A 221 9.19 -17.27 -15.12
CA GLY A 221 9.68 -18.64 -15.07
C GLY A 221 10.44 -18.94 -13.77
N LEU A 222 10.21 -20.11 -13.20
CA LEU A 222 10.81 -20.50 -11.92
C LEU A 222 12.35 -20.51 -11.99
N ALA A 223 12.92 -21.05 -13.08
CA ALA A 223 14.37 -21.12 -13.25
C ALA A 223 15.02 -19.71 -13.26
N LYS A 224 14.42 -18.75 -13.98
CA LYS A 224 14.92 -17.35 -13.97
C LYS A 224 14.76 -16.70 -12.60
N ALA A 225 13.65 -16.93 -11.90
CA ALA A 225 13.44 -16.43 -10.54
C ALA A 225 14.52 -16.95 -9.60
N VAL A 226 14.82 -18.24 -9.64
CA VAL A 226 15.91 -18.85 -8.84
C VAL A 226 17.26 -18.26 -9.20
N THR A 227 17.59 -18.14 -10.49
CA THR A 227 18.87 -17.54 -10.93
C THR A 227 19.01 -16.11 -10.45
N ILE A 228 17.98 -15.29 -10.56
CA ILE A 228 17.99 -13.90 -10.08
C ILE A 228 18.15 -13.86 -8.56
N SER A 229 17.44 -14.73 -7.82
CA SER A 229 17.57 -14.82 -6.37
C SER A 229 19.00 -15.16 -5.96
N LEU A 230 19.65 -16.10 -6.66
CA LEU A 230 21.04 -16.46 -6.41
C LEU A 230 22.01 -15.32 -6.74
N ILE A 231 21.82 -14.63 -7.86
CA ILE A 231 22.62 -13.46 -8.23
C ILE A 231 22.41 -12.32 -7.22
N SER A 232 21.17 -12.08 -6.80
CA SER A 232 20.84 -11.06 -5.79
C SER A 232 21.45 -11.41 -4.44
N LEU A 233 21.42 -12.67 -4.05
CA LEU A 233 22.07 -13.16 -2.83
C LEU A 233 23.58 -12.98 -2.88
N ALA A 234 24.22 -13.34 -3.98
CA ALA A 234 25.65 -13.13 -4.17
C ALA A 234 26.00 -11.63 -4.13
N GLY A 235 25.22 -10.79 -4.79
CA GLY A 235 25.39 -9.34 -4.73
C GLY A 235 25.21 -8.76 -3.32
N LEU A 236 24.24 -9.25 -2.57
CA LEU A 236 24.00 -8.90 -1.15
C LEU A 236 25.19 -9.31 -0.27
N LEU A 237 25.72 -10.51 -0.45
CA LEU A 237 26.88 -10.99 0.30
C LEU A 237 28.13 -10.15 0.01
N LEU A 238 28.32 -9.73 -1.25
CA LEU A 238 29.42 -8.85 -1.64
C LEU A 238 29.26 -7.41 -1.11
N ALA A 239 28.01 -6.91 -1.08
CA ALA A 239 27.70 -5.57 -0.56
C ALA A 239 27.60 -5.52 0.98
N ALA A 240 27.49 -6.65 1.65
CA ALA A 240 27.27 -6.74 3.09
C ALA A 240 28.26 -5.92 3.93
N PRO A 241 29.58 -5.91 3.68
CA PRO A 241 30.53 -5.13 4.48
C PRO A 241 30.23 -3.61 4.46
N ILE A 242 29.65 -3.10 3.38
CA ILE A 242 29.27 -1.69 3.23
C ILE A 242 27.85 -1.42 3.78
N ALA A 243 26.94 -2.36 3.56
CA ALA A 243 25.53 -2.20 3.91
C ALA A 243 25.25 -2.43 5.41
N ILE A 244 25.91 -3.40 6.03
CA ILE A 244 25.66 -3.79 7.42
C ILE A 244 25.82 -2.63 8.42
N PRO A 245 26.89 -1.81 8.40
CA PRO A 245 27.00 -0.69 9.34
C PRO A 245 25.85 0.31 9.22
N GLN A 246 25.40 0.61 8.01
CA GLN A 246 24.28 1.53 7.80
C GLN A 246 22.96 0.92 8.26
N ILE A 247 22.74 -0.36 7.98
CA ILE A 247 21.53 -1.07 8.42
C ILE A 247 21.51 -1.14 9.95
N ASN A 248 22.63 -1.45 10.60
CA ASN A 248 22.72 -1.49 12.05
C ASN A 248 22.46 -0.09 12.67
N HIS A 249 22.94 0.97 12.06
CA HIS A 249 22.62 2.34 12.49
C HIS A 249 21.11 2.62 12.41
N PHE A 250 20.46 2.25 11.30
CA PHE A 250 19.02 2.36 11.16
C PHE A 250 18.25 1.48 12.14
N ARG A 251 18.68 0.23 12.36
CA ARG A 251 18.08 -0.68 13.32
C ARG A 251 18.12 -0.11 14.72
N ALA A 252 19.28 0.41 15.15
CA ALA A 252 19.44 1.01 16.46
C ALA A 252 18.54 2.26 16.62
N ALA A 253 18.49 3.12 15.62
CA ALA A 253 17.64 4.32 15.66
C ALA A 253 16.14 3.95 15.78
N MET A 254 15.66 3.03 14.98
CA MET A 254 14.25 2.58 15.01
C MET A 254 13.90 1.84 16.31
N PHE A 255 14.84 1.05 16.85
CA PHE A 255 14.63 0.35 18.11
C PHE A 255 14.49 1.32 19.30
N VAL A 256 15.30 2.38 19.31
CA VAL A 256 15.20 3.44 20.31
C VAL A 256 13.91 4.26 20.14
N GLU A 257 13.50 4.56 18.90
CA GLU A 257 12.23 5.24 18.60
C GLU A 257 11.03 4.41 19.09
N ASP A 258 11.11 3.10 19.00
CA ASP A 258 10.08 2.16 19.51
C ASP A 258 10.16 1.94 21.06
N GLY A 259 11.02 2.68 21.78
CA GLY A 259 11.13 2.65 23.23
C GLY A 259 12.16 1.64 23.80
N GLY A 260 12.94 0.98 22.95
CA GLY A 260 14.04 0.12 23.36
C GLY A 260 15.31 0.91 23.70
N LYS A 261 16.29 0.25 24.33
CA LYS A 261 17.61 0.84 24.59
C LYS A 261 18.59 0.41 23.51
N ALA A 262 19.39 1.34 22.98
CA ALA A 262 20.36 1.06 21.91
C ALA A 262 21.33 -0.10 22.24
N GLU A 263 21.59 -0.33 23.51
CA GLU A 263 22.49 -1.38 24.02
C GLU A 263 21.87 -2.79 23.98
N GLU A 264 20.53 -2.87 23.88
CA GLU A 264 19.78 -4.13 23.92
C GLU A 264 19.60 -4.73 22.52
N ILE A 265 19.85 -3.95 21.44
CA ILE A 265 19.67 -4.44 20.09
C ILE A 265 20.84 -5.34 19.66
N MET A 266 20.51 -6.51 19.13
CA MET A 266 21.50 -7.37 18.48
C MET A 266 21.87 -6.78 17.12
N LEU A 267 23.13 -6.37 16.98
CA LEU A 267 23.68 -5.89 15.73
C LEU A 267 24.11 -7.06 14.85
N ILE A 268 23.91 -6.90 13.55
CA ILE A 268 24.32 -7.88 12.55
C ILE A 268 25.86 -7.78 12.39
N SER A 269 26.57 -8.89 12.58
CA SER A 269 28.03 -8.92 12.58
C SER A 269 28.63 -9.33 11.23
N GLY A 270 27.88 -10.11 10.42
CA GLY A 270 28.40 -10.67 9.18
C GLY A 270 27.36 -10.92 8.10
N ALA A 271 27.86 -11.15 6.88
CA ALA A 271 27.03 -11.32 5.69
C ALA A 271 26.08 -12.53 5.78
N GLY A 272 26.52 -13.64 6.37
CA GLY A 272 25.67 -14.82 6.57
C GLY A 272 24.53 -14.54 7.54
N GLU A 273 24.84 -13.89 8.66
CA GLU A 273 23.86 -13.46 9.65
C GLU A 273 22.87 -12.46 9.04
N PHE A 274 23.34 -11.53 8.21
CA PHE A 274 22.50 -10.55 7.51
C PHE A 274 21.42 -11.23 6.65
N VAL A 275 21.75 -12.28 5.92
CA VAL A 275 20.81 -13.03 5.10
C VAL A 275 19.80 -13.79 5.97
N VAL A 276 20.29 -14.49 6.99
CA VAL A 276 19.44 -15.27 7.90
C VAL A 276 18.49 -14.35 8.65
N GLU A 277 19.04 -13.27 9.23
CA GLU A 277 18.24 -12.27 9.96
C GLU A 277 17.21 -11.60 9.04
N GLY A 278 17.60 -11.23 7.81
CA GLY A 278 16.69 -10.65 6.83
C GLY A 278 15.50 -11.56 6.51
N LEU A 279 15.73 -12.84 6.28
CA LEU A 279 14.68 -13.80 5.99
C LEU A 279 13.80 -14.07 7.22
N THR A 280 14.41 -14.26 8.38
CA THR A 280 13.68 -14.57 9.63
C THR A 280 12.84 -13.39 10.08
N SER A 281 13.43 -12.19 10.10
CA SER A 281 12.73 -10.95 10.41
C SER A 281 11.64 -10.65 9.38
N GLY A 282 11.84 -10.99 8.10
CA GLY A 282 10.81 -10.87 7.06
C GLY A 282 9.59 -11.75 7.31
N VAL A 283 9.81 -12.99 7.75
CA VAL A 283 8.72 -13.90 8.16
C VAL A 283 8.00 -13.35 9.39
N TYR A 284 8.74 -12.86 10.37
CA TYR A 284 8.14 -12.24 11.56
C TYR A 284 7.37 -10.97 11.22
N PHE A 285 7.92 -10.12 10.38
CA PHE A 285 7.24 -8.91 9.90
C PHE A 285 5.93 -9.23 9.19
N LEU A 286 5.86 -10.32 8.43
CA LEU A 286 4.63 -10.77 7.79
C LEU A 286 3.64 -11.37 8.78
N SER A 287 4.09 -12.09 9.80
CA SER A 287 3.25 -12.96 10.63
C SER A 287 2.89 -12.41 12.02
N LYS A 288 3.67 -11.45 12.56
CA LYS A 288 3.41 -10.87 13.88
C LYS A 288 2.37 -9.72 13.84
N PRO A 289 1.65 -9.44 14.96
CA PRO A 289 1.71 -10.15 16.23
C PRO A 289 1.01 -11.51 16.16
N PHE A 290 1.54 -12.47 16.92
CA PHE A 290 0.87 -13.76 17.14
C PHE A 290 -0.19 -13.63 18.23
N LEU A 291 -1.18 -14.55 18.27
CA LEU A 291 -2.26 -14.52 19.26
C LEU A 291 -1.76 -14.54 20.71
N TRP A 292 -0.67 -15.26 20.96
CA TRP A 292 -0.06 -15.35 22.31
C TRP A 292 0.85 -14.18 22.67
N GLU A 293 1.17 -13.30 21.74
CA GLU A 293 1.92 -12.08 21.95
C GLU A 293 1.03 -10.86 22.22
N ALA A 294 -0.29 -11.02 22.10
CA ALA A 294 -1.24 -9.93 22.19
C ALA A 294 -1.45 -9.49 23.66
N ASN A 295 -0.84 -8.37 24.02
CA ASN A 295 -1.00 -7.73 25.32
C ASN A 295 -2.04 -6.60 25.22
N GLY A 296 -3.34 -6.96 25.17
CA GLY A 296 -4.45 -6.01 25.07
C GLY A 296 -5.36 -6.24 23.86
N LEU A 297 -6.47 -5.49 23.84
CA LEU A 297 -7.53 -5.68 22.84
C LEU A 297 -7.07 -5.36 21.42
N LEU A 298 -6.35 -4.25 21.20
CA LEU A 298 -5.91 -3.83 19.88
C LEU A 298 -4.89 -4.80 19.26
N PRO A 299 -3.79 -5.21 19.94
CA PRO A 299 -2.91 -6.27 19.45
C PRO A 299 -3.64 -7.59 19.18
N LEU A 300 -4.66 -7.94 19.96
CA LEU A 300 -5.46 -9.14 19.74
C LEU A 300 -6.26 -9.06 18.43
N ILE A 301 -6.92 -7.94 18.16
CA ILE A 301 -7.62 -7.68 16.89
C ILE A 301 -6.64 -7.76 15.72
N GLN A 302 -5.47 -7.16 15.85
CA GLN A 302 -4.41 -7.21 14.83
C GLN A 302 -3.92 -8.65 14.58
N SER A 303 -3.81 -9.48 15.62
CA SER A 303 -3.43 -10.89 15.49
C SER A 303 -4.47 -11.71 14.73
N PHE A 304 -5.76 -11.50 14.99
CA PHE A 304 -6.84 -12.14 14.23
C PHE A 304 -6.87 -11.69 12.77
N GLU A 305 -6.74 -10.38 12.53
CA GLU A 305 -6.63 -9.85 11.17
C GLU A 305 -5.46 -10.50 10.44
N ASN A 306 -4.30 -10.58 11.11
CA ASN A 306 -3.10 -11.14 10.54
C ASN A 306 -3.26 -12.61 10.16
N LEU A 307 -3.85 -13.43 11.05
CA LEU A 307 -4.15 -14.82 10.75
C LEU A 307 -5.07 -14.96 9.53
N PHE A 308 -6.09 -14.11 9.43
CA PHE A 308 -7.00 -14.07 8.29
C PHE A 308 -6.26 -13.70 6.99
N VAL A 309 -5.42 -12.68 7.04
CA VAL A 309 -4.59 -12.26 5.90
C VAL A 309 -3.65 -13.39 5.46
N LEU A 310 -2.95 -14.04 6.40
CA LEU A 310 -2.07 -15.16 6.10
C LEU A 310 -2.82 -16.32 5.45
N ALA A 311 -4.04 -16.65 5.93
CA ALA A 311 -4.89 -17.68 5.33
C ALA A 311 -5.27 -17.33 3.89
N ILE A 312 -5.65 -16.06 3.62
CA ILE A 312 -5.97 -15.60 2.26
C ILE A 312 -4.72 -15.64 1.37
N LEU A 313 -3.58 -15.15 1.83
CA LEU A 313 -2.32 -15.20 1.09
C LEU A 313 -1.94 -16.64 0.75
N PHE A 314 -2.06 -17.56 1.70
CA PHE A 314 -1.80 -18.98 1.47
C PHE A 314 -2.73 -19.56 0.38
N LEU A 315 -4.04 -19.29 0.46
CA LEU A 315 -5.01 -19.78 -0.51
C LEU A 315 -4.76 -19.21 -1.92
N ILE A 316 -4.46 -17.91 -2.03
CA ILE A 316 -4.12 -17.25 -3.29
C ILE A 316 -2.84 -17.85 -3.85
N THR A 317 -1.77 -17.95 -3.05
CA THR A 317 -0.47 -18.48 -3.46
C THR A 317 -0.59 -19.93 -3.92
N ARG A 318 -1.30 -20.79 -3.17
CA ARG A 318 -1.55 -22.17 -3.55
C ARG A 318 -2.26 -22.28 -4.90
N LYS A 319 -3.30 -21.47 -5.13
CA LYS A 319 -4.00 -21.44 -6.42
C LYS A 319 -3.15 -20.90 -7.56
N ALA A 320 -2.39 -19.85 -7.30
CA ALA A 320 -1.47 -19.29 -8.28
C ALA A 320 -0.39 -20.31 -8.68
N TRP A 321 0.14 -21.04 -7.70
CA TRP A 321 1.11 -22.11 -7.94
C TRP A 321 0.56 -23.18 -8.88
N MET A 322 -0.67 -23.62 -8.65
CA MET A 322 -1.31 -24.64 -9.51
C MET A 322 -1.67 -24.12 -10.91
N LYS A 323 -1.86 -22.81 -11.09
CA LYS A 323 -2.36 -22.21 -12.33
C LYS A 323 -1.27 -21.57 -13.18
N SER A 324 -0.36 -20.84 -12.57
CA SER A 324 0.70 -20.09 -13.24
C SER A 324 1.91 -19.88 -12.30
N PRO A 325 2.73 -20.94 -12.09
CA PRO A 325 3.89 -20.86 -11.21
C PRO A 325 4.90 -19.81 -11.67
N ASP A 326 5.03 -19.59 -12.97
CA ASP A 326 5.95 -18.63 -13.57
C ASP A 326 5.61 -17.18 -13.22
N ASN A 327 4.33 -16.83 -13.23
CA ASN A 327 3.89 -15.49 -12.81
C ASN A 327 3.99 -15.35 -11.29
N LEU A 328 3.66 -16.41 -10.56
CA LEU A 328 3.75 -16.40 -9.11
C LEU A 328 5.19 -16.21 -8.63
N ALA A 329 6.19 -16.84 -9.28
CA ALA A 329 7.59 -16.75 -8.87
C ALA A 329 8.09 -15.31 -8.75
N PHE A 330 7.67 -14.44 -9.67
CA PHE A 330 7.98 -13.01 -9.61
C PHE A 330 7.40 -12.33 -8.36
N TRP A 331 6.13 -12.60 -8.05
CA TRP A 331 5.45 -11.99 -6.92
C TRP A 331 5.92 -12.53 -5.57
N LEU A 332 6.37 -13.79 -5.52
CA LEU A 332 7.03 -14.34 -4.34
C LEU A 332 8.37 -13.66 -4.07
N LEU A 333 9.15 -13.38 -5.13
CA LEU A 333 10.39 -12.63 -4.99
C LEU A 333 10.13 -11.20 -4.47
N PHE A 334 9.10 -10.52 -5.00
CA PHE A 334 8.66 -9.23 -4.49
C PHE A 334 8.33 -9.29 -2.99
N MET A 335 7.52 -10.28 -2.58
CA MET A 335 7.13 -10.43 -1.16
C MET A 335 8.34 -10.72 -0.28
N ALA A 336 9.21 -11.65 -0.68
CA ALA A 336 10.40 -12.00 0.09
C ALA A 336 11.31 -10.78 0.30
N LEU A 337 11.62 -10.04 -0.78
CA LEU A 337 12.44 -8.83 -0.70
C LEU A 337 11.79 -7.77 0.19
N SER A 338 10.51 -7.48 -0.04
CA SER A 338 9.78 -6.42 0.68
C SER A 338 9.69 -6.71 2.17
N MET A 339 9.35 -7.95 2.54
CA MET A 339 9.21 -8.35 3.94
C MET A 339 10.56 -8.39 4.64
N SER A 340 11.63 -8.84 3.97
CA SER A 340 12.99 -8.86 4.54
C SER A 340 13.52 -7.45 4.80
N VAL A 341 13.35 -6.52 3.87
CA VAL A 341 13.81 -5.13 4.03
C VAL A 341 13.13 -4.46 5.22
N TYR A 342 11.81 -4.59 5.33
CA TYR A 342 11.08 -4.00 6.46
C TYR A 342 11.28 -4.77 7.76
N GLY A 343 11.34 -6.09 7.71
CA GLY A 343 11.55 -6.92 8.90
C GLY A 343 12.86 -6.62 9.62
N LEU A 344 13.91 -6.24 8.87
CA LEU A 344 15.19 -5.87 9.45
C LEU A 344 15.15 -4.61 10.32
N VAL A 345 14.23 -3.67 10.05
CA VAL A 345 14.26 -2.32 10.66
C VAL A 345 13.00 -1.97 11.45
N VAL A 346 11.97 -2.81 11.45
CA VAL A 346 10.70 -2.53 12.14
C VAL A 346 10.51 -3.49 13.30
N PHE A 347 10.42 -2.95 14.52
CA PHE A 347 10.32 -3.72 15.76
C PHE A 347 8.93 -3.63 16.40
N ASN A 348 8.22 -2.53 16.20
CA ASN A 348 6.89 -2.29 16.76
C ASN A 348 5.79 -2.91 15.89
N TYR A 349 4.84 -3.61 16.53
CA TYR A 349 3.73 -4.28 15.83
C TYR A 349 2.80 -3.31 15.10
N GLY A 350 2.50 -2.16 15.68
CA GLY A 350 1.67 -1.14 15.05
C GLY A 350 2.30 -0.61 13.76
N THR A 351 3.59 -0.30 13.83
CA THR A 351 4.40 0.12 12.68
C THR A 351 4.52 -0.99 11.63
N ALA A 352 4.67 -2.25 12.07
CA ALA A 352 4.73 -3.39 11.17
C ALA A 352 3.44 -3.55 10.34
N VAL A 353 2.28 -3.48 10.98
CA VAL A 353 0.97 -3.56 10.28
C VAL A 353 0.81 -2.40 9.31
N ARG A 354 1.19 -1.18 9.71
CA ARG A 354 1.14 0.04 8.91
C ARG A 354 1.99 -0.06 7.63
N TYR A 355 3.19 -0.63 7.70
CA TYR A 355 4.08 -0.71 6.53
C TYR A 355 3.85 -1.96 5.68
N ARG A 356 3.26 -3.00 6.25
CA ARG A 356 2.99 -4.27 5.58
C ARG A 356 1.78 -4.21 4.65
N TYR A 357 0.70 -3.49 5.03
CA TYR A 357 -0.55 -3.55 4.27
C TYR A 357 -0.42 -3.13 2.81
N PRO A 358 0.39 -2.12 2.40
CA PRO A 358 0.56 -1.78 0.99
C PRO A 358 1.20 -2.92 0.19
N LEU A 359 2.17 -3.61 0.79
CA LEU A 359 2.87 -4.72 0.16
C LEU A 359 1.96 -5.93 -0.03
N VAL A 360 1.20 -6.27 1.01
CA VAL A 360 0.17 -7.32 0.95
C VAL A 360 -0.88 -7.00 -0.10
N MET A 361 -1.34 -5.74 -0.16
CA MET A 361 -2.32 -5.31 -1.17
C MET A 361 -1.79 -5.47 -2.59
N ILE A 362 -0.56 -5.04 -2.86
CA ILE A 362 0.09 -5.22 -4.17
C ILE A 362 0.16 -6.71 -4.53
N TYR A 363 0.62 -7.55 -3.60
CA TYR A 363 0.69 -8.98 -3.84
C TYR A 363 -0.67 -9.57 -4.22
N VAL A 364 -1.72 -9.29 -3.42
CA VAL A 364 -3.06 -9.82 -3.68
C VAL A 364 -3.61 -9.32 -5.01
N LEU A 365 -3.50 -8.02 -5.30
CA LEU A 365 -3.99 -7.44 -6.55
C LEU A 365 -3.35 -8.10 -7.78
N PHE A 366 -2.03 -8.15 -7.79
CA PHE A 366 -1.33 -8.54 -9.01
C PHE A 366 -1.13 -10.05 -9.15
N VAL A 367 -1.02 -10.80 -8.06
CA VAL A 367 -1.07 -12.27 -8.15
C VAL A 367 -2.45 -12.72 -8.65
N CYS A 368 -3.53 -12.13 -8.14
CA CYS A 368 -4.87 -12.46 -8.64
C CYS A 368 -5.05 -12.08 -10.11
N ALA A 369 -4.51 -10.94 -10.56
CA ALA A 369 -4.63 -10.46 -11.93
C ALA A 369 -3.76 -11.27 -12.90
N ASP A 370 -2.48 -11.53 -12.57
CA ASP A 370 -1.51 -12.17 -13.46
C ASP A 370 -1.68 -13.70 -13.50
N CYS A 371 -2.18 -14.29 -12.42
CA CYS A 371 -2.52 -15.72 -12.36
C CYS A 371 -4.01 -16.01 -12.60
N ASP A 372 -4.82 -14.98 -12.95
CA ASP A 372 -6.28 -15.06 -13.22
C ASP A 372 -7.06 -15.83 -12.14
N ILE A 373 -6.86 -15.44 -10.86
CA ILE A 373 -7.54 -16.07 -9.73
C ILE A 373 -8.87 -15.36 -9.48
N ARG A 374 -9.97 -15.99 -9.91
CA ARG A 374 -11.32 -15.42 -9.82
C ARG A 374 -12.09 -15.87 -8.60
N THR A 375 -11.77 -17.05 -8.04
CA THR A 375 -12.45 -17.63 -6.87
C THR A 375 -11.47 -18.40 -6.01
N LEU A 376 -11.65 -18.43 -4.68
CA LEU A 376 -10.79 -19.17 -3.77
C LEU A 376 -11.21 -20.64 -3.60
N PHE A 377 -12.49 -20.96 -3.68
CA PHE A 377 -13.04 -22.26 -3.25
C PHE A 377 -13.62 -23.15 -4.37
N SER A 378 -13.70 -22.68 -5.62
CA SER A 378 -14.26 -23.47 -6.70
C SER A 378 -13.21 -24.32 -7.39
N ASN A 379 -13.27 -25.64 -7.22
CA ASN A 379 -12.49 -26.65 -7.95
C ASN A 379 -13.19 -27.18 -9.21
N LYS A 380 -14.38 -26.68 -9.57
CA LYS A 380 -15.02 -27.10 -10.82
C LYS A 380 -14.27 -26.47 -12.00
N GLN A 381 -13.29 -27.17 -12.52
CA GLN A 381 -12.98 -27.08 -13.95
C GLN A 381 -14.30 -27.39 -14.66
N ARG A 382 -14.97 -26.37 -15.18
CA ARG A 382 -16.00 -26.62 -16.19
C ARG A 382 -15.25 -27.31 -17.33
N PRO A 383 -15.67 -28.53 -17.74
CA PRO A 383 -15.12 -29.12 -18.93
C PRO A 383 -15.27 -28.10 -20.05
N ASN A 384 -14.20 -27.93 -20.81
CA ASN A 384 -14.13 -27.06 -21.97
C ASN A 384 -15.34 -27.36 -22.89
N LYS A 385 -16.45 -26.66 -22.69
CA LYS A 385 -17.44 -26.54 -23.73
C LYS A 385 -16.73 -25.69 -24.80
N GLN A 386 -16.18 -26.35 -25.79
CA GLN A 386 -15.91 -25.75 -27.09
C GLN A 386 -17.13 -24.89 -27.40
N CYS A 387 -17.03 -23.59 -27.29
CA CYS A 387 -18.01 -22.70 -27.87
C CYS A 387 -17.99 -22.95 -29.36
N PRO A 388 -19.11 -23.41 -29.96
CA PRO A 388 -19.21 -23.37 -31.40
C PRO A 388 -19.06 -21.89 -31.80
N ASN A 389 -18.28 -21.67 -32.86
CA ASN A 389 -17.99 -20.38 -33.48
C ASN A 389 -19.19 -19.43 -33.39
N GLN A 390 -19.22 -18.54 -32.41
CA GLN A 390 -20.03 -17.35 -32.48
C GLN A 390 -19.18 -16.31 -33.21
N GLU A 391 -19.44 -16.18 -34.49
CA GLU A 391 -19.09 -15.01 -35.27
C GLU A 391 -19.53 -13.79 -34.50
N LEU A 392 -18.56 -12.98 -34.07
CA LEU A 392 -18.81 -11.69 -33.46
C LEU A 392 -19.53 -10.80 -34.47
N PRO A 393 -20.70 -10.22 -34.17
CA PRO A 393 -21.29 -9.23 -35.05
C PRO A 393 -20.33 -8.04 -35.14
N ASN A 394 -19.99 -7.72 -36.36
CA ASN A 394 -19.15 -6.60 -36.78
C ASN A 394 -19.85 -5.27 -36.41
N ASN A 395 -19.75 -4.81 -35.20
CA ASN A 395 -20.25 -3.48 -34.77
C ASN A 395 -19.11 -2.46 -34.85
N SER A 396 -18.85 -2.02 -36.07
CA SER A 396 -18.20 -0.75 -36.37
C SER A 396 -19.14 0.43 -36.01
N LEU A 397 -19.20 0.81 -34.75
CA LEU A 397 -19.86 2.02 -34.26
C LEU A 397 -18.89 2.86 -33.45
N PHE A 398 -17.81 3.31 -34.08
CA PHE A 398 -17.11 4.52 -33.68
C PHE A 398 -16.89 5.39 -34.91
N PRO A 399 -17.42 6.63 -34.97
CA PRO A 399 -17.06 7.56 -36.01
C PRO A 399 -15.58 7.91 -35.87
N LYS A 400 -14.82 7.73 -36.97
CA LYS A 400 -13.47 8.30 -37.12
C LYS A 400 -13.57 9.81 -36.99
N ILE A 401 -13.07 10.37 -35.90
CA ILE A 401 -12.76 11.80 -35.83
C ILE A 401 -11.41 11.96 -36.55
N ASN A 402 -11.48 12.50 -37.76
CA ASN A 402 -10.34 13.05 -38.46
C ASN A 402 -9.92 14.34 -37.74
N GLN A 403 -8.75 14.38 -37.19
CA GLN A 403 -7.72 15.41 -37.33
C GLN A 403 -6.50 15.02 -36.51
#